data_61410f19cb3aa1d18e4093e1f9f8c472
#
_entry.id   61410f19cb3aa1d18e4093e1f9f8c472
#
_cell.length_a   1.000
_cell.length_b   1.000
_cell.length_c   1.000
_cell.angle_alpha   90.00
_cell.angle_beta   90.00
_cell.angle_gamma   90.00
#
_symmetry.space_group_name_H-M   'P 1'
#
loop_
_entity.id
_entity.type
_entity.pdbx_description
1 polymer ?
#
loop_
_entity_poly.entity_id
_entity_poly.type
_entity_poly.pdbx_seq_one_letter_code
_entity_poly.pdbx_strand_id
1 'polypeptide(L)'
;LQPGMQVCTGESGVQTVRWVSRQEVLARGQNVPVQLRAPYHGVPTDVIVTRSQRILFTGPDIEYLFGQEAVFARAGELTNGKSARLDQRRSTQVIHQIMLDAHETVLVGRCRMETVLLGELVASEGRTNLALSKVDQGTAYQTLDRSAAQAMMAQMIEHRRISA
;
A
#
# COMPACT_ATOMS: atom_id res chain seq x y z
N LEU A 1 2.52 1.37 -16.21
CA LEU A 1 3.90 1.37 -15.75
C LEU A 1 4.69 0.31 -16.50
N GLN A 2 5.98 0.61 -16.81
CA GLN A 2 6.93 -0.30 -17.47
C GLN A 2 8.30 -0.13 -16.79
N PRO A 3 9.18 -1.13 -16.84
CA PRO A 3 10.56 -0.98 -16.40
C PRO A 3 11.24 0.20 -17.11
N GLY A 4 12.05 0.98 -16.39
CA GLY A 4 12.68 2.20 -16.88
C GLY A 4 11.87 3.50 -16.68
N MET A 5 10.56 3.42 -16.38
CA MET A 5 9.78 4.60 -16.03
C MET A 5 10.16 5.12 -14.64
N GLN A 6 9.98 6.42 -14.43
CA GLN A 6 10.22 7.06 -13.15
C GLN A 6 8.91 7.19 -12.35
N VAL A 7 9.01 6.97 -11.04
CA VAL A 7 7.93 7.14 -10.06
C VAL A 7 8.43 7.99 -8.89
N CYS A 8 7.52 8.74 -8.29
CA CYS A 8 7.82 9.46 -7.05
C CYS A 8 7.68 8.51 -5.87
N THR A 9 8.65 8.50 -4.98
CA THR A 9 8.64 7.73 -3.73
C THR A 9 8.50 8.64 -2.52
N GLY A 10 8.13 8.04 -1.40
CA GLY A 10 7.96 8.76 -0.16
C GLY A 10 9.28 9.07 0.56
N GLU A 11 10.33 8.31 0.23
CA GLU A 11 11.62 8.32 0.96
C GLU A 11 12.72 9.04 0.15
N SER A 12 13.00 8.57 -1.06
CA SER A 12 14.17 9.01 -1.85
C SER A 12 13.82 9.87 -3.06
N GLY A 13 12.57 10.34 -3.17
CA GLY A 13 12.14 11.19 -4.28
C GLY A 13 11.85 10.40 -5.54
N VAL A 14 12.45 10.76 -6.69
CA VAL A 14 12.18 10.10 -7.97
C VAL A 14 13.06 8.86 -8.12
N GLN A 15 12.44 7.69 -8.32
CA GLN A 15 13.12 6.41 -8.49
C GLN A 15 12.72 5.74 -9.80
N THR A 16 13.61 4.89 -10.34
CA THR A 16 13.35 4.14 -11.57
C THR A 16 12.73 2.79 -11.27
N VAL A 17 11.61 2.48 -11.93
CA VAL A 17 10.98 1.16 -11.87
C VAL A 17 11.89 0.13 -12.53
N ARG A 18 12.28 -0.91 -11.79
CA ARG A 18 13.16 -1.97 -12.24
C ARG A 18 12.41 -3.17 -12.78
N TRP A 19 11.27 -3.44 -12.19
CA TRP A 19 10.46 -4.57 -12.61
C TRP A 19 8.97 -4.28 -12.40
N VAL A 20 8.15 -4.83 -13.29
CA VAL A 20 6.69 -4.75 -13.22
C VAL A 20 6.11 -6.13 -13.49
N SER A 21 5.23 -6.58 -12.62
CA SER A 21 4.33 -7.72 -12.89
C SER A 21 2.94 -7.22 -13.21
N ARG A 22 2.25 -7.94 -14.07
CA ARG A 22 0.85 -7.77 -14.36
C ARG A 22 0.18 -9.12 -14.36
N GLN A 23 -0.73 -9.33 -13.42
CA GLN A 23 -1.45 -10.59 -13.28
C GLN A 23 -2.96 -10.33 -13.20
N GLU A 24 -3.75 -11.07 -13.97
CA GLU A 24 -5.20 -11.06 -13.85
C GLU A 24 -5.65 -12.22 -12.95
N VAL A 25 -6.47 -11.92 -11.95
CA VAL A 25 -6.99 -12.92 -11.00
C VAL A 25 -8.50 -12.76 -10.83
N LEU A 26 -9.16 -13.85 -10.44
CA LEU A 26 -10.59 -13.81 -10.08
C LEU A 26 -10.77 -12.98 -8.80
N ALA A 27 -11.67 -12.00 -8.82
CA ALA A 27 -11.99 -11.11 -7.70
C ALA A 27 -12.93 -11.82 -6.70
N ARG A 28 -12.46 -12.93 -6.10
CA ARG A 28 -13.23 -13.73 -5.14
C ARG A 28 -12.43 -14.00 -3.87
N GLY A 29 -13.13 -14.15 -2.74
CA GLY A 29 -12.50 -14.43 -1.45
C GLY A 29 -11.46 -13.39 -1.06
N GLN A 30 -10.21 -13.79 -0.88
CA GLN A 30 -9.11 -12.89 -0.53
C GLN A 30 -8.70 -11.95 -1.67
N ASN A 31 -9.05 -12.30 -2.92
CA ASN A 31 -8.76 -11.48 -4.09
C ASN A 31 -9.84 -10.43 -4.41
N VAL A 32 -10.89 -10.29 -3.57
CA VAL A 32 -11.82 -9.17 -3.73
C VAL A 32 -11.06 -7.86 -3.48
N PRO A 33 -11.00 -6.94 -4.46
CA PRO A 33 -10.22 -5.72 -4.29
C PRO A 33 -10.85 -4.75 -3.30
N VAL A 34 -10.03 -3.83 -2.84
CA VAL A 34 -10.44 -2.70 -2.00
C VAL A 34 -10.44 -1.43 -2.84
N GLN A 35 -11.53 -0.71 -2.82
CA GLN A 35 -11.63 0.64 -3.34
C GLN A 35 -11.28 1.63 -2.22
N LEU A 36 -10.15 2.30 -2.35
CA LEU A 36 -9.79 3.46 -1.54
C LEU A 36 -10.50 4.67 -2.15
N ARG A 37 -11.29 5.38 -1.36
CA ARG A 37 -12.13 6.48 -1.84
C ARG A 37 -11.45 7.82 -1.64
N ALA A 38 -11.49 8.64 -2.66
CA ALA A 38 -11.09 10.04 -2.54
C ALA A 38 -12.10 10.82 -1.66
N PRO A 39 -11.63 11.84 -0.92
CA PRO A 39 -10.25 12.30 -0.76
C PRO A 39 -9.51 11.61 0.40
N TYR A 40 -10.06 10.50 0.91
CA TYR A 40 -9.46 9.76 2.03
C TYR A 40 -8.12 9.14 1.62
N HIS A 41 -7.30 8.77 2.60
CA HIS A 41 -5.98 8.14 2.43
C HIS A 41 -4.99 8.95 1.57
N GLY A 42 -5.31 10.21 1.23
CA GLY A 42 -4.45 11.04 0.38
C GLY A 42 -4.54 10.74 -1.11
N VAL A 43 -5.45 9.86 -1.56
CA VAL A 43 -5.66 9.59 -2.99
C VAL A 43 -6.43 10.73 -3.66
N PRO A 44 -6.04 11.16 -4.88
CA PRO A 44 -6.71 12.25 -5.60
C PRO A 44 -8.02 11.80 -6.25
N THR A 45 -8.13 10.53 -6.60
CA THR A 45 -9.30 9.85 -7.16
C THR A 45 -9.44 8.48 -6.50
N ASP A 46 -10.59 7.83 -6.68
CA ASP A 46 -10.78 6.47 -6.18
C ASP A 46 -9.75 5.52 -6.80
N VAL A 47 -9.08 4.73 -5.97
CA VAL A 47 -8.04 3.78 -6.38
C VAL A 47 -8.42 2.37 -5.97
N ILE A 48 -8.23 1.43 -6.88
CA ILE A 48 -8.45 0.01 -6.62
C ILE A 48 -7.11 -0.65 -6.30
N VAL A 49 -7.06 -1.32 -5.16
CA VAL A 49 -5.86 -2.01 -4.68
C VAL A 49 -6.20 -3.43 -4.20
N THR A 50 -5.19 -4.28 -4.02
CA THR A 50 -5.38 -5.59 -3.38
C THR A 50 -5.67 -5.42 -1.88
N ARG A 51 -6.29 -6.40 -1.26
CA ARG A 51 -6.51 -6.39 0.20
C ARG A 51 -5.21 -6.41 1.00
N SER A 52 -4.18 -7.05 0.46
CA SER A 52 -2.85 -7.15 1.07
C SER A 52 -1.99 -5.90 0.87
N GLN A 53 -2.37 -4.97 -0.04
CA GLN A 53 -1.58 -3.76 -0.26
C GLN A 53 -1.36 -3.03 1.07
N ARG A 54 -0.10 -2.83 1.44
CA ARG A 54 0.27 -2.04 2.62
C ARG A 54 0.37 -0.57 2.24
N ILE A 55 -0.21 0.26 3.10
CA ILE A 55 -0.23 1.72 2.98
C ILE A 55 0.48 2.28 4.21
N LEU A 56 1.44 3.15 3.99
CA LEU A 56 2.20 3.81 5.06
C LEU A 56 1.45 5.06 5.52
N PHE A 57 1.26 5.16 6.81
CA PHE A 57 0.69 6.33 7.49
C PHE A 57 1.75 6.97 8.37
N THR A 58 1.81 8.30 8.36
CA THR A 58 2.73 9.13 9.14
C THR A 58 1.98 10.33 9.69
N GLY A 59 2.59 11.01 10.65
CA GLY A 59 2.10 12.28 11.18
C GLY A 59 1.62 12.22 12.61
N PRO A 60 1.15 13.36 13.17
CA PRO A 60 0.88 13.52 14.60
C PRO A 60 -0.12 12.50 15.16
N ASP A 61 -1.14 12.12 14.39
CA ASP A 61 -2.11 11.11 14.82
C ASP A 61 -1.46 9.73 15.01
N ILE A 62 -0.47 9.39 14.19
CA ILE A 62 0.26 8.13 14.26
C ILE A 62 1.16 8.11 15.49
N GLU A 63 1.90 9.20 15.70
CA GLU A 63 2.74 9.36 16.89
C GLU A 63 1.90 9.31 18.17
N TYR A 64 0.77 9.99 18.19
CA TYR A 64 -0.13 10.02 19.34
C TYR A 64 -0.74 8.66 19.66
N LEU A 65 -1.22 7.92 18.64
CA LEU A 65 -1.92 6.65 18.85
C LEU A 65 -0.97 5.48 19.09
N PHE A 66 0.20 5.47 18.47
CA PHE A 66 1.09 4.30 18.42
C PHE A 66 2.49 4.55 18.97
N GLY A 67 2.86 5.79 19.26
CA GLY A 67 4.23 6.15 19.68
C GLY A 67 5.27 5.85 18.58
N GLN A 68 4.86 5.84 17.32
CA GLN A 68 5.67 5.50 16.16
C GLN A 68 5.66 6.64 15.15
N GLU A 69 6.78 6.86 14.45
CA GLU A 69 6.87 7.84 13.35
C GLU A 69 5.98 7.45 12.17
N ALA A 70 5.89 6.15 11.91
CA ALA A 70 5.13 5.59 10.82
C ALA A 70 4.62 4.19 11.14
N VAL A 71 3.49 3.82 10.53
CA VAL A 71 2.91 2.49 10.62
C VAL A 71 2.36 2.06 9.25
N PHE A 72 2.38 0.76 8.99
CA PHE A 72 1.67 0.19 7.85
C PHE A 72 0.28 -0.28 8.25
N ALA A 73 -0.69 -0.13 7.34
CA ALA A 73 -1.97 -0.83 7.42
C ALA A 73 -2.28 -1.49 6.08
N ARG A 74 -2.82 -2.72 6.11
CA ARG A 74 -3.30 -3.37 4.90
C ARG A 74 -4.62 -2.74 4.46
N ALA A 75 -4.80 -2.54 3.15
CA ALA A 75 -6.02 -1.96 2.60
C ALA A 75 -7.29 -2.71 3.05
N GLY A 76 -7.20 -4.03 3.19
CA GLY A 76 -8.28 -4.85 3.71
C GLY A 76 -8.71 -4.48 5.14
N GLU A 77 -7.76 -4.06 5.99
CA GLU A 77 -8.03 -3.66 7.37
C GLU A 77 -8.62 -2.25 7.48
N LEU A 78 -8.44 -1.42 6.44
CA LEU A 78 -8.99 -0.06 6.38
C LEU A 78 -10.47 -0.02 5.97
N THR A 79 -11.05 -1.17 5.58
CA THR A 79 -12.43 -1.20 5.10
C THR A 79 -13.44 -0.85 6.20
N ASN A 80 -14.12 0.29 6.03
CA ASN A 80 -15.12 0.83 6.96
C ASN A 80 -16.41 1.29 6.25
N GLY A 81 -16.55 0.98 4.94
CA GLY A 81 -17.68 1.38 4.11
C GLY A 81 -17.66 2.85 3.67
N LYS A 82 -16.92 3.73 4.35
CA LYS A 82 -16.86 5.17 4.08
C LYS A 82 -15.60 5.56 3.28
N SER A 83 -14.41 5.35 3.84
CA SER A 83 -13.14 5.74 3.24
C SER A 83 -12.52 4.62 2.40
N ALA A 84 -12.84 3.37 2.72
CA ALA A 84 -12.43 2.19 1.98
C ALA A 84 -13.55 1.14 2.02
N ARG A 85 -13.77 0.43 0.91
CA ARG A 85 -14.78 -0.63 0.81
C ARG A 85 -14.32 -1.76 -0.12
N LEU A 86 -14.85 -2.96 0.09
CA LEU A 86 -14.66 -4.07 -0.85
C LEU A 86 -15.43 -3.79 -2.14
N ASP A 87 -14.78 -3.91 -3.29
CA ASP A 87 -15.43 -3.81 -4.59
C ASP A 87 -15.85 -5.20 -5.09
N GLN A 88 -17.03 -5.64 -4.68
CA GLN A 88 -17.61 -6.94 -5.03
C GLN A 88 -18.25 -6.99 -6.42
N ARG A 89 -18.28 -5.86 -7.15
CA ARG A 89 -18.91 -5.78 -8.48
C ARG A 89 -18.03 -6.34 -9.59
N ARG A 90 -16.74 -6.50 -9.33
CA ARG A 90 -15.77 -7.01 -10.28
C ARG A 90 -15.73 -8.54 -10.25
N SER A 91 -15.72 -9.17 -11.41
CA SER A 91 -15.46 -10.61 -11.55
C SER A 91 -13.99 -10.95 -11.57
N THR A 92 -13.17 -10.05 -12.14
CA THR A 92 -11.70 -10.13 -12.20
C THR A 92 -11.06 -8.83 -11.77
N GLN A 93 -9.81 -8.89 -11.39
CA GLN A 93 -8.95 -7.72 -11.19
C GLN A 93 -7.58 -7.95 -11.80
N VAL A 94 -6.97 -6.85 -12.27
CA VAL A 94 -5.59 -6.85 -12.71
C VAL A 94 -4.74 -6.30 -11.56
N ILE A 95 -3.80 -7.10 -11.11
CA ILE A 95 -2.83 -6.73 -10.08
C ILE A 95 -1.55 -6.29 -10.78
N HIS A 96 -1.08 -5.10 -10.43
CA HIS A 96 0.23 -4.61 -10.83
C HIS A 96 1.13 -4.59 -9.59
N GLN A 97 2.31 -5.16 -9.73
CA GLN A 97 3.36 -5.09 -8.73
C GLN A 97 4.56 -4.41 -9.34
N ILE A 98 5.20 -3.54 -8.60
CA ILE A 98 6.41 -2.84 -9.03
C ILE A 98 7.52 -3.04 -8.02
N MET A 99 8.75 -3.12 -8.53
CA MET A 99 9.96 -3.18 -7.73
C MET A 99 10.88 -2.02 -8.13
N LEU A 100 11.49 -1.40 -7.14
CA LEU A 100 12.51 -0.36 -7.28
C LEU A 100 13.88 -0.93 -6.86
N ASP A 101 14.94 -0.12 -6.92
CA ASP A 101 16.27 -0.51 -6.43
C ASP A 101 16.29 -0.72 -4.92
N ALA A 102 15.55 0.12 -4.19
CA ALA A 102 15.34 0.00 -2.76
C ALA A 102 13.86 -0.31 -2.47
N HIS A 103 13.58 -0.90 -1.32
CA HIS A 103 12.23 -1.13 -0.85
C HIS A 103 11.67 0.18 -0.28
N GLU A 104 10.84 0.84 -1.06
CA GLU A 104 10.27 2.15 -0.74
C GLU A 104 8.76 2.17 -0.97
N THR A 105 8.12 3.26 -0.57
CA THR A 105 6.72 3.52 -0.88
C THR A 105 6.58 4.41 -2.12
N VAL A 106 5.68 4.04 -3.01
CA VAL A 106 5.33 4.86 -4.19
C VAL A 106 4.17 5.79 -3.84
N LEU A 107 4.26 7.02 -4.30
CA LEU A 107 3.24 8.03 -4.11
C LEU A 107 2.13 7.93 -5.16
N VAL A 108 0.89 7.75 -4.70
CA VAL A 108 -0.32 7.90 -5.49
C VAL A 108 -1.09 9.09 -4.92
N GLY A 109 -0.85 10.26 -5.48
CA GLY A 109 -1.19 11.52 -4.84
C GLY A 109 -0.36 11.72 -3.57
N ARG A 110 -1.02 11.72 -2.41
CA ARG A 110 -0.36 11.76 -1.07
C ARG A 110 -0.40 10.41 -0.36
N CYS A 111 -0.96 9.38 -0.98
CA CYS A 111 -1.00 8.03 -0.44
C CYS A 111 0.34 7.34 -0.70
N ARG A 112 0.94 6.78 0.33
CA ARG A 112 2.21 6.04 0.27
C ARG A 112 1.92 4.55 0.20
N MET A 113 2.07 3.96 -0.99
CA MET A 113 1.83 2.55 -1.23
C MET A 113 3.15 1.78 -1.30
N GLU A 114 3.26 0.72 -0.51
CA GLU A 114 4.46 -0.10 -0.48
C GLU A 114 4.70 -0.79 -1.83
N THR A 115 5.97 -0.83 -2.24
CA THR A 115 6.44 -1.63 -3.39
C THR A 115 6.72 -3.07 -2.96
N VAL A 116 6.92 -3.96 -3.92
CA VAL A 116 7.23 -5.36 -3.62
C VAL A 116 8.66 -5.50 -3.15
N LEU A 117 8.85 -6.24 -2.07
CA LEU A 117 10.16 -6.66 -1.60
C LEU A 117 10.67 -7.83 -2.44
N LEU A 118 11.92 -7.78 -2.88
CA LEU A 118 12.52 -8.84 -3.73
C LEU A 118 12.42 -10.23 -3.09
N GLY A 119 12.53 -10.33 -1.77
CA GLY A 119 12.37 -11.58 -1.03
C GLY A 119 10.98 -12.21 -1.13
N GLU A 120 9.93 -11.41 -1.24
CA GLU A 120 8.56 -11.89 -1.42
C GLU A 120 8.32 -12.42 -2.84
N LEU A 121 8.97 -11.84 -3.86
CA LEU A 121 8.92 -12.32 -5.23
C LEU A 121 9.54 -13.70 -5.38
N VAL A 122 10.70 -13.93 -4.77
CA VAL A 122 11.39 -15.22 -4.81
C VAL A 122 10.54 -16.32 -4.14
N ALA A 123 9.88 -15.99 -3.04
CA ALA A 123 9.00 -16.93 -2.34
C ALA A 123 7.74 -17.28 -3.13
N SER A 124 7.19 -16.35 -3.93
CA SER A 124 5.95 -16.55 -4.69
C SER A 124 6.14 -17.27 -6.03
N GLU A 125 7.31 -17.13 -6.67
CA GLU A 125 7.57 -17.68 -8.01
C GLU A 125 8.40 -18.97 -8.02
N GLY A 126 8.93 -19.42 -6.89
CA GLY A 126 9.77 -20.64 -6.81
C GLY A 126 11.06 -20.59 -7.64
N ARG A 127 11.50 -19.42 -8.09
CA ARG A 127 12.67 -19.22 -8.93
C ARG A 127 13.91 -18.89 -8.10
N THR A 128 14.76 -19.86 -7.91
CA THR A 128 15.93 -19.87 -7.03
C THR A 128 17.20 -19.23 -7.64
N ASN A 129 17.17 -18.46 -8.70
CA ASN A 129 18.37 -18.04 -9.43
C ASN A 129 18.52 -16.54 -9.69
N LEU A 130 18.15 -15.69 -8.71
CA LEU A 130 18.64 -14.32 -8.71
C LEU A 130 19.69 -14.20 -7.60
N ALA A 131 20.93 -13.86 -7.98
CA ALA A 131 21.97 -13.51 -7.02
C ALA A 131 21.50 -12.29 -6.23
N LEU A 132 20.93 -12.52 -5.07
CA LEU A 132 20.44 -11.50 -4.13
C LEU A 132 21.66 -10.81 -3.51
N SER A 133 22.20 -9.79 -4.18
CA SER A 133 23.00 -8.79 -3.48
C SER A 133 22.09 -8.17 -2.41
N LYS A 134 22.62 -8.06 -1.18
CA LYS A 134 21.96 -7.53 0.02
C LYS A 134 20.96 -6.42 -0.32
N VAL A 135 19.68 -6.77 -0.40
CA VAL A 135 18.61 -5.78 -0.43
C VAL A 135 18.53 -5.25 0.99
N ASP A 136 18.80 -3.98 1.15
CA ASP A 136 18.61 -3.27 2.41
C ASP A 136 17.17 -3.52 2.86
N GLN A 137 17.02 -4.18 4.01
CA GLN A 137 15.70 -4.40 4.61
C GLN A 137 15.26 -3.03 5.12
N GLY A 138 14.57 -2.29 4.27
CA GLY A 138 14.00 -0.99 4.62
C GLY A 138 13.27 -1.06 5.95
N THR A 139 13.32 0.02 6.70
CA THR A 139 12.75 0.20 8.03
C THR A 139 11.47 -0.60 8.22
N ALA A 140 11.53 -1.61 9.09
CA ALA A 140 10.41 -2.49 9.38
C ALA A 140 9.39 -1.76 10.26
N TYR A 141 8.62 -0.82 9.68
CA TYR A 141 7.51 -0.22 10.39
C TYR A 141 6.46 -1.28 10.76
N GLN A 142 5.90 -1.14 11.95
CA GLN A 142 4.86 -2.03 12.43
C GLN A 142 3.68 -2.05 11.46
N THR A 143 3.16 -3.23 11.13
CA THR A 143 1.89 -3.37 10.43
C THR A 143 0.76 -3.50 11.45
N LEU A 144 -0.21 -2.60 11.38
CA LEU A 144 -1.37 -2.59 12.26
C LEU A 144 -2.27 -3.79 11.97
N ASP A 145 -2.86 -4.33 13.04
CA ASP A 145 -3.99 -5.23 12.92
C ASP A 145 -5.29 -4.46 12.59
N ARG A 146 -6.39 -5.21 12.42
CA ARG A 146 -7.68 -4.61 12.06
C ARG A 146 -8.20 -3.62 13.11
N SER A 147 -8.06 -3.94 14.38
CA SER A 147 -8.57 -3.09 15.47
C SER A 147 -7.84 -1.76 15.51
N ALA A 148 -6.51 -1.79 15.49
CA ALA A 148 -5.66 -0.61 15.47
C ALA A 148 -5.86 0.22 14.20
N ALA A 149 -5.98 -0.42 13.03
CA ALA A 149 -6.25 0.27 11.76
C ALA A 149 -7.61 0.98 11.76
N GLN A 150 -8.64 0.38 12.34
CA GLN A 150 -9.97 1.00 12.45
C GLN A 150 -9.96 2.18 13.45
N ALA A 151 -9.28 2.05 14.60
CA ALA A 151 -9.12 3.14 15.55
C ALA A 151 -8.39 4.35 14.92
N MET A 152 -7.30 4.10 14.19
CA MET A 152 -6.59 5.12 13.43
C MET A 152 -7.51 5.83 12.43
N MET A 153 -8.29 5.08 11.65
CA MET A 153 -9.18 5.66 10.66
C MET A 153 -10.30 6.49 11.28
N ALA A 154 -10.84 6.07 12.43
CA ALA A 154 -11.86 6.84 13.17
C ALA A 154 -11.28 8.20 13.58
N GLN A 155 -10.10 8.24 14.17
CA GLN A 155 -9.40 9.45 14.58
C GLN A 155 -9.13 10.40 13.40
N MET A 156 -8.54 9.89 12.33
CA MET A 156 -8.22 10.68 11.14
C MET A 156 -9.46 11.26 10.44
N ILE A 157 -10.59 10.54 10.45
CA ILE A 157 -11.86 11.02 9.90
C ILE A 157 -12.43 12.12 10.76
N GLU A 158 -12.37 12.00 12.08
CA GLU A 158 -12.87 13.01 13.03
C GLU A 158 -12.08 14.31 12.93
N HIS A 159 -10.74 14.25 12.90
CA HIS A 159 -9.90 15.44 12.71
C HIS A 159 -10.20 16.19 11.41
N ARG A 160 -10.49 15.47 10.33
CA ARG A 160 -10.89 16.11 9.06
C ARG A 160 -12.25 16.83 9.16
N ARG A 161 -13.16 16.36 9.99
CA ARG A 161 -14.48 17.01 10.18
C ARG A 161 -14.37 18.30 10.98
N ILE A 162 -13.39 18.39 11.89
CA ILE A 162 -13.14 19.57 12.71
C ILE A 162 -12.39 20.65 11.93
N SER A 163 -11.58 20.24 10.93
CA SER A 163 -10.73 21.14 10.13
C SER A 163 -11.36 21.60 8.81
N ALA A 164 -12.58 21.20 8.49
CA ALA A 164 -13.34 21.55 7.28
C ALA A 164 -14.50 22.51 7.59
#